data_ae04694d5292d1d859b013718eae2070
#
_entry.id   ae04694d5292d1d859b013718eae2070
#
_cell.length_a   1.000
_cell.length_b   1.000
_cell.length_c   1.000
_cell.angle_alpha   90.00
_cell.angle_beta   90.00
_cell.angle_gamma   90.00
#
_symmetry.space_group_name_H-M   'P 1'
#
loop_
_entity.id
_entity.type
_entity.pdbx_description
1 polymer ?
#
loop_
_entity_poly.entity_id
_entity_poly.type
_entity_poly.pdbx_seq_one_letter_code
_entity_poly.pdbx_strand_id
1 'polypeptide(L)'
;MPDIDPAAYGLRGSGEGVQQLVGDIRKQLLQDIRQEVLQDIRLEMLQDIRQNMLDDIREEVAQEIRASVHEQMYREIDARNRAEYEAQLEARVQALFEQLVLSRRRQFGRSMETSAAQYRLFDEADSLAEDSTEADDVAVLPEAKPQATSPKVVKPRGKRQPLPAELPRVEFVHELPEGERVCQCCGTTMVEIGEDVREELDIIPMQVRVLRHVRKRYACSRGDSTPRTAPAPLQVLPRTNASNDLLAMLLTTKYADALPLARFEHVLARSGVTVPRQTLARWVIGASKALQPIHNLLRDHLLASPVIHMDETTVQVLREPARKTGSPAYMWVQKGGPPSREVVIFDYDPSRSGQVPLRLLEGWRGYLMTDGYEGYNAVGKTEGVEHLVCWAHARRQFVNATRAVKGKRGRADEAVDMIGQLYGIERELGNAADQARLQARQTRSREVLEKLRTWLDETRPLVTPKSELGKALRYLDHYWDRLVRYTERGDLPMDNNRVENAIRPFVVGRKNWLFNDTSAGAHASAVVYSLIETARANGREPYTWLRHVLRKLPHAGTVDDYEALLPWNLSLEVLALETVGAE
;
A
#
# COMPACT_ATOMS: atom_id res chain seq x y z
N MET A 1 26.92 58.81 21.70
CA MET A 1 27.35 60.24 21.58
C MET A 1 28.78 60.31 22.17
N PRO A 2 29.83 60.61 21.40
CA PRO A 2 31.11 60.93 21.96
C PRO A 2 30.98 62.27 22.68
N ASP A 3 31.58 62.38 23.88
CA ASP A 3 31.62 63.60 24.69
C ASP A 3 32.27 64.72 23.88
N ILE A 4 31.47 65.67 23.45
CA ILE A 4 31.98 66.90 22.82
C ILE A 4 32.32 67.84 23.95
N ASP A 5 33.61 68.03 24.20
CA ASP A 5 34.12 68.97 25.20
C ASP A 5 33.76 70.42 24.77
N PRO A 6 32.88 71.11 25.47
CA PRO A 6 32.49 72.48 25.10
C PRO A 6 33.57 73.49 25.20
N ALA A 7 34.72 73.18 25.87
CA ALA A 7 35.87 74.07 26.02
C ALA A 7 36.71 74.14 24.74
N ALA A 8 36.64 73.17 23.83
CA ALA A 8 37.38 73.15 22.58
C ALA A 8 36.91 74.18 21.53
N TYR A 9 35.71 74.78 21.73
CA TYR A 9 35.04 75.64 20.72
C TYR A 9 34.92 77.09 21.12
N GLY A 10 35.67 77.58 22.16
CA GLY A 10 35.87 79.02 22.44
C GLY A 10 34.57 79.81 22.58
N LEU A 11 33.50 79.25 23.23
CA LEU A 11 32.20 79.92 23.42
C LEU A 11 32.25 81.08 24.38
N ARG A 12 33.01 82.14 24.03
CA ARG A 12 32.85 83.51 24.59
C ARG A 12 32.78 84.47 23.42
N GLY A 13 31.57 84.73 22.96
CA GLY A 13 31.23 86.05 22.41
C GLY A 13 31.37 86.29 20.91
N SER A 14 31.51 85.31 20.03
CA SER A 14 31.40 85.60 18.60
C SER A 14 30.57 84.55 17.84
N GLY A 15 29.73 85.00 16.91
CA GLY A 15 28.80 84.14 16.14
C GLY A 15 29.48 83.06 15.26
N GLU A 16 30.82 83.14 15.10
CA GLU A 16 31.63 82.21 14.34
C GLU A 16 31.77 80.83 15.02
N GLY A 17 32.00 80.84 16.38
CA GLY A 17 32.14 79.59 17.14
C GLY A 17 30.81 78.74 17.14
N VAL A 18 29.67 79.41 17.15
CA VAL A 18 28.37 78.72 17.08
C VAL A 18 28.15 78.16 15.66
N GLN A 19 28.54 78.88 14.61
CA GLN A 19 28.41 78.40 13.24
C GLN A 19 29.33 77.20 12.97
N GLN A 20 30.51 77.16 13.59
CA GLN A 20 31.43 76.05 13.46
C GLN A 20 30.92 74.81 14.21
N LEU A 21 30.40 74.97 15.44
CA LEU A 21 29.76 73.89 16.20
C LEU A 21 28.51 73.35 15.49
N VAL A 22 27.67 74.18 14.92
CA VAL A 22 26.53 73.79 14.11
C VAL A 22 26.97 73.08 12.85
N GLY A 23 28.05 73.48 12.22
CA GLY A 23 28.65 72.82 11.08
C GLY A 23 29.18 71.41 11.39
N ASP A 24 29.85 71.27 12.54
CA ASP A 24 30.37 69.97 12.96
C ASP A 24 29.29 69.01 13.43
N ILE A 25 28.29 69.49 14.18
CA ILE A 25 27.09 68.71 14.54
C ILE A 25 26.33 68.26 13.28
N ARG A 26 26.15 69.16 12.31
CA ARG A 26 25.52 68.80 11.04
C ARG A 26 26.27 67.76 10.26
N LYS A 27 27.61 67.80 10.30
CA LYS A 27 28.49 66.82 9.63
C LYS A 27 28.41 65.45 10.30
N GLN A 28 28.35 65.44 11.65
CA GLN A 28 28.20 64.23 12.45
C GLN A 28 26.82 63.60 12.23
N LEU A 29 25.75 64.41 12.28
CA LEU A 29 24.38 63.95 12.04
C LEU A 29 24.20 63.38 10.63
N LEU A 30 24.82 64.01 9.64
CA LEU A 30 24.84 63.49 8.26
C LEU A 30 25.60 62.19 8.12
N GLN A 31 26.67 61.97 8.90
CA GLN A 31 27.38 60.68 8.93
C GLN A 31 26.57 59.63 9.63
N ASP A 32 25.91 59.92 10.74
CA ASP A 32 25.08 58.99 11.50
C ASP A 32 23.85 58.58 10.68
N ILE A 33 23.12 59.58 10.09
CA ILE A 33 21.99 59.31 9.18
C ILE A 33 22.45 58.48 7.95
N ARG A 34 23.65 58.76 7.42
CA ARG A 34 24.17 58.00 6.29
C ARG A 34 24.49 56.55 6.66
N GLN A 35 24.96 56.30 7.90
CA GLN A 35 25.15 54.95 8.41
C GLN A 35 23.82 54.22 8.67
N GLU A 36 22.85 54.91 9.24
CA GLU A 36 21.52 54.38 9.55
C GLU A 36 20.77 54.04 8.27
N VAL A 37 20.74 54.94 7.30
CA VAL A 37 20.12 54.69 5.97
C VAL A 37 20.85 53.59 5.21
N LEU A 38 22.17 53.46 5.35
CA LEU A 38 22.93 52.37 4.75
C LEU A 38 22.66 51.02 5.43
N GLN A 39 22.32 51.02 6.73
CA GLN A 39 21.88 49.79 7.42
C GLN A 39 20.45 49.41 7.06
N ASP A 40 19.55 50.34 6.93
CA ASP A 40 18.15 50.12 6.55
C ASP A 40 18.04 49.63 5.08
N ILE A 41 18.75 50.27 4.16
CA ILE A 41 18.85 49.81 2.77
C ILE A 41 19.50 48.40 2.70
N ARG A 42 20.44 48.14 3.59
CA ARG A 42 21.10 46.82 3.66
C ARG A 42 20.13 45.76 4.19
N LEU A 43 19.22 46.12 5.12
CA LEU A 43 18.18 45.24 5.65
C LEU A 43 17.06 45.00 4.63
N GLU A 44 16.57 46.03 3.94
CA GLU A 44 15.60 45.93 2.86
C GLU A 44 16.11 45.12 1.66
N MET A 45 17.33 45.41 1.21
CA MET A 45 17.96 44.60 0.16
C MET A 45 18.15 43.13 0.57
N LEU A 46 18.43 42.85 1.85
CA LEU A 46 18.53 41.46 2.32
C LEU A 46 17.17 40.77 2.42
N GLN A 47 16.09 41.51 2.70
CA GLN A 47 14.72 40.98 2.70
C GLN A 47 14.19 40.75 1.28
N ASP A 48 14.40 41.70 0.37
CA ASP A 48 14.04 41.56 -1.04
C ASP A 48 14.84 40.46 -1.77
N ILE A 49 16.14 40.37 -1.49
CA ILE A 49 16.97 39.28 -1.97
C ILE A 49 16.46 37.94 -1.41
N ARG A 50 16.01 37.90 -0.15
CA ARG A 50 15.48 36.70 0.45
C ARG A 50 14.15 36.26 -0.17
N GLN A 51 13.33 37.21 -0.61
CA GLN A 51 12.01 36.97 -1.18
C GLN A 51 12.02 36.73 -2.71
N ASN A 52 12.82 37.50 -3.45
CA ASN A 52 12.96 37.36 -4.90
C ASN A 52 14.02 36.30 -5.30
N MET A 53 15.02 36.05 -4.45
CA MET A 53 16.04 35.01 -4.69
C MET A 53 15.53 33.56 -4.59
N LEU A 54 14.35 33.34 -4.04
CA LEU A 54 13.76 31.99 -4.08
C LEU A 54 13.37 31.56 -5.51
N ASP A 55 13.22 32.47 -6.42
CA ASP A 55 12.86 32.16 -7.81
C ASP A 55 14.02 32.32 -8.83
N ASP A 56 14.97 33.25 -8.63
CA ASP A 56 16.07 33.50 -9.57
C ASP A 56 17.42 32.87 -9.19
N ILE A 57 17.63 32.53 -7.93
CA ILE A 57 18.88 31.94 -7.42
C ILE A 57 19.17 30.53 -7.99
N ARG A 58 18.34 30.05 -8.89
CA ARG A 58 18.39 28.63 -9.30
C ARG A 58 19.58 28.25 -10.19
N GLU A 59 20.18 29.15 -10.84
CA GLU A 59 21.33 28.85 -11.71
C GLU A 59 22.59 29.69 -11.39
N GLU A 60 22.47 30.96 -11.06
CA GLU A 60 23.59 31.85 -10.77
C GLU A 60 24.25 31.61 -9.40
N VAL A 61 23.43 31.36 -8.34
CA VAL A 61 23.94 31.12 -6.98
C VAL A 61 24.80 29.87 -6.89
N ALA A 62 24.52 28.84 -7.69
CA ALA A 62 25.37 27.64 -7.69
C ALA A 62 26.74 27.90 -8.29
N GLN A 63 26.86 28.84 -9.21
CA GLN A 63 28.15 29.25 -9.81
C GLN A 63 28.86 30.32 -8.97
N GLU A 64 28.13 31.28 -8.44
CA GLU A 64 28.70 32.37 -7.60
C GLU A 64 29.13 31.88 -6.20
N ILE A 65 28.32 31.04 -5.57
CA ILE A 65 28.70 30.35 -4.33
C ILE A 65 29.90 29.42 -4.57
N ARG A 66 29.95 28.71 -5.73
CA ARG A 66 31.12 27.89 -6.09
C ARG A 66 32.40 28.71 -6.18
N ALA A 67 32.34 29.86 -6.84
CA ALA A 67 33.49 30.71 -7.06
C ALA A 67 33.92 31.45 -5.76
N SER A 68 32.96 32.07 -5.07
CA SER A 68 33.26 32.90 -3.87
C SER A 68 33.65 32.06 -2.64
N VAL A 69 32.90 30.99 -2.37
CA VAL A 69 33.20 30.11 -1.23
C VAL A 69 34.45 29.26 -1.51
N HIS A 70 34.68 28.85 -2.76
CA HIS A 70 35.92 28.15 -3.13
C HIS A 70 37.17 29.04 -2.88
N GLU A 71 37.09 30.29 -3.30
CA GLU A 71 38.23 31.20 -3.18
C GLU A 71 38.52 31.64 -1.74
N GLN A 72 37.48 31.86 -0.91
CA GLN A 72 37.68 32.20 0.51
C GLN A 72 38.18 31.04 1.37
N MET A 73 37.59 29.83 1.16
CA MET A 73 38.01 28.65 1.92
C MET A 73 39.40 28.14 1.56
N TYR A 74 39.84 28.30 0.30
CA TYR A 74 41.22 27.94 -0.10
C TYR A 74 42.31 28.81 0.55
N ARG A 75 41.97 30.02 0.97
CA ARG A 75 42.92 30.94 1.64
C ARG A 75 43.08 30.67 3.13
N GLU A 76 42.10 30.09 3.77
CA GLU A 76 42.08 29.94 5.25
C GLU A 76 42.40 28.55 5.77
N ILE A 77 42.47 27.56 4.88
CA ILE A 77 42.58 26.16 5.31
C ILE A 77 44.00 25.66 5.20
N ASP A 78 44.53 25.25 6.34
CA ASP A 78 45.79 24.51 6.44
C ASP A 78 45.74 23.21 5.60
N ALA A 79 46.89 22.88 4.99
CA ALA A 79 46.98 21.81 3.97
C ALA A 79 46.40 20.42 4.44
N ARG A 80 46.26 20.23 5.75
CA ARG A 80 45.73 18.99 6.36
C ARG A 80 44.22 18.80 6.22
N ASN A 81 43.46 19.86 6.10
CA ASN A 81 41.97 19.76 6.11
C ASN A 81 41.32 20.00 4.73
N ARG A 82 42.14 20.27 3.69
CA ARG A 82 41.63 20.63 2.35
C ARG A 82 40.65 19.59 1.76
N ALA A 83 40.99 18.31 1.81
CA ALA A 83 40.18 17.25 1.21
C ALA A 83 38.83 17.06 1.91
N GLU A 84 38.77 17.25 3.23
CA GLU A 84 37.58 17.09 4.03
C GLU A 84 36.57 18.24 3.82
N TYR A 85 37.08 19.46 3.70
CA TYR A 85 36.28 20.65 3.41
C TYR A 85 35.74 20.67 1.97
N GLU A 86 36.52 20.19 0.99
CA GLU A 86 36.10 20.05 -0.40
C GLU A 86 34.94 19.05 -0.51
N ALA A 87 35.03 17.90 0.15
CA ALA A 87 33.95 16.91 0.16
C ALA A 87 32.66 17.44 0.83
N GLN A 88 32.77 18.24 1.89
CA GLN A 88 31.64 18.88 2.57
C GLN A 88 30.97 19.95 1.70
N LEU A 89 31.74 20.74 1.01
CA LEU A 89 31.25 21.78 0.11
C LEU A 89 30.52 21.16 -1.10
N GLU A 90 31.11 20.12 -1.68
CA GLU A 90 30.53 19.42 -2.83
C GLU A 90 29.21 18.74 -2.46
N ALA A 91 29.13 18.11 -1.28
CA ALA A 91 27.88 17.55 -0.76
C ALA A 91 26.80 18.62 -0.50
N ARG A 92 27.20 19.83 -0.01
CA ARG A 92 26.25 20.95 0.18
C ARG A 92 25.72 21.50 -1.14
N VAL A 93 26.59 21.65 -2.13
CA VAL A 93 26.22 22.10 -3.49
C VAL A 93 25.31 21.06 -4.15
N GLN A 94 25.61 19.79 -3.97
CA GLN A 94 24.79 18.69 -4.46
C GLN A 94 23.36 18.72 -3.83
N ALA A 95 23.26 18.95 -2.52
CA ALA A 95 21.98 19.05 -1.83
C ALA A 95 21.12 20.24 -2.29
N LEU A 96 21.74 21.37 -2.58
CA LEU A 96 21.06 22.55 -3.15
C LEU A 96 20.58 22.27 -4.59
N PHE A 97 21.40 21.57 -5.38
CA PHE A 97 21.04 21.16 -6.73
C PHE A 97 19.88 20.15 -6.73
N GLU A 98 19.86 19.18 -5.81
CA GLU A 98 18.74 18.26 -5.60
C GLU A 98 17.44 18.99 -5.26
N GLN A 99 17.50 19.99 -4.37
CA GLN A 99 16.34 20.82 -4.05
C GLN A 99 15.81 21.59 -5.26
N LEU A 100 16.71 22.08 -6.09
CA LEU A 100 16.37 22.79 -7.34
C LEU A 100 15.68 21.87 -8.35
N VAL A 101 16.23 20.68 -8.58
CA VAL A 101 15.66 19.69 -9.50
C VAL A 101 14.25 19.25 -9.04
N LEU A 102 14.09 19.01 -7.73
CA LEU A 102 12.80 18.61 -7.16
C LEU A 102 11.77 19.76 -7.18
N SER A 103 12.20 21.00 -6.94
CA SER A 103 11.29 22.15 -7.03
C SER A 103 10.81 22.39 -8.46
N ARG A 104 11.67 22.23 -9.48
CA ARG A 104 11.29 22.27 -10.90
C ARG A 104 10.32 21.14 -11.27
N ARG A 105 10.52 19.92 -10.77
CA ARG A 105 9.56 18.82 -10.96
C ARG A 105 8.20 19.09 -10.31
N ARG A 106 8.17 19.75 -9.15
CA ARG A 106 6.90 20.15 -8.49
C ARG A 106 6.18 21.27 -9.24
N GLN A 107 6.90 22.18 -9.87
CA GLN A 107 6.31 23.31 -10.63
C GLN A 107 5.91 22.94 -12.05
N PHE A 108 6.64 22.06 -12.73
CA PHE A 108 6.47 21.76 -14.16
C PHE A 108 6.15 20.28 -14.46
N GLY A 109 6.12 19.39 -13.44
CA GLY A 109 5.61 18.04 -13.58
C GLY A 109 4.10 18.07 -13.75
N ARG A 110 3.55 17.16 -14.56
CA ARG A 110 2.09 17.02 -14.76
C ARG A 110 1.38 17.10 -13.42
N SER A 111 0.55 18.12 -13.24
CA SER A 111 -0.33 18.30 -12.10
C SER A 111 -1.39 17.21 -12.13
N MET A 112 -1.27 16.21 -11.27
CA MET A 112 -2.39 15.38 -10.86
C MET A 112 -2.87 15.91 -9.50
N GLU A 113 -4.12 16.30 -9.43
CA GLU A 113 -4.79 16.77 -8.22
C GLU A 113 -4.94 15.62 -7.20
N THR A 114 -3.90 15.37 -6.41
CA THR A 114 -3.98 14.42 -5.29
C THR A 114 -3.12 14.90 -4.12
N SER A 115 -3.66 14.82 -2.92
CA SER A 115 -2.96 15.27 -1.72
C SER A 115 -1.73 14.40 -1.41
N ALA A 116 -0.65 15.00 -0.90
CA ALA A 116 0.64 14.34 -0.61
C ALA A 116 0.55 13.11 0.34
N ALA A 117 -0.51 13.01 1.13
CA ALA A 117 -0.77 11.86 2.00
C ALA A 117 -1.38 10.66 1.25
N GLN A 118 -2.08 10.91 0.15
CA GLN A 118 -2.72 9.90 -0.68
C GLN A 118 -1.71 9.22 -1.63
N TYR A 119 -0.63 9.93 -2.02
CA TYR A 119 0.45 9.40 -2.86
C TYR A 119 1.23 8.25 -2.24
N ARG A 120 1.41 8.23 -0.91
CA ARG A 120 2.28 7.23 -0.26
C ARG A 120 1.76 5.80 -0.32
N LEU A 121 0.44 5.62 -0.37
CA LEU A 121 -0.18 4.29 -0.40
C LEU A 121 -0.48 3.79 -1.81
N PHE A 122 -0.71 4.70 -2.75
CA PHE A 122 -1.00 4.37 -4.14
C PHE A 122 0.25 3.96 -4.93
N ASP A 123 1.39 4.58 -4.65
CA ASP A 123 2.65 4.28 -5.35
C ASP A 123 3.14 2.85 -5.11
N GLU A 124 2.84 2.24 -3.95
CA GLU A 124 3.26 0.87 -3.64
C GLU A 124 2.40 -0.18 -4.32
N ALA A 125 1.08 -0.01 -4.24
CA ALA A 125 0.15 -0.90 -4.93
C ALA A 125 0.22 -0.74 -6.46
N ASP A 126 0.49 0.47 -6.95
CA ASP A 126 0.63 0.76 -8.38
C ASP A 126 2.02 0.37 -8.91
N SER A 127 3.12 0.55 -8.15
CA SER A 127 4.46 0.11 -8.57
C SER A 127 4.61 -1.42 -8.57
N LEU A 128 3.96 -2.12 -7.64
CA LEU A 128 3.90 -3.59 -7.66
C LEU A 128 2.97 -4.11 -8.76
N ALA A 129 2.00 -3.30 -9.22
CA ALA A 129 1.16 -3.64 -10.37
C ALA A 129 1.88 -3.38 -11.70
N GLU A 130 2.71 -2.36 -11.78
CA GLU A 130 3.56 -2.05 -12.95
C GLU A 130 4.68 -3.08 -13.10
N ASP A 131 5.34 -3.49 -12.03
CA ASP A 131 6.34 -4.57 -12.05
C ASP A 131 5.76 -5.95 -12.47
N SER A 132 4.46 -6.17 -12.31
CA SER A 132 3.78 -7.38 -12.77
C SER A 132 3.22 -7.29 -14.18
N THR A 133 3.12 -6.07 -14.77
CA THR A 133 2.62 -5.84 -16.14
C THR A 133 3.73 -5.62 -17.16
N GLU A 134 4.96 -5.32 -16.75
CA GLU A 134 6.10 -5.21 -17.69
C GLU A 134 6.60 -6.56 -18.25
N ALA A 135 6.02 -7.68 -17.81
CA ALA A 135 6.34 -8.99 -18.37
C ALA A 135 5.49 -9.41 -19.59
N ASP A 136 4.34 -8.76 -19.83
CA ASP A 136 3.46 -9.10 -20.97
C ASP A 136 2.80 -7.81 -21.51
N ASP A 137 3.36 -7.19 -22.51
CA ASP A 137 2.80 -6.36 -23.57
C ASP A 137 3.69 -5.18 -23.93
N VAL A 138 4.65 -5.44 -24.81
CA VAL A 138 5.18 -4.39 -25.70
C VAL A 138 4.75 -4.71 -27.12
N ALA A 139 3.57 -4.22 -27.50
CA ALA A 139 3.21 -4.04 -28.88
C ALA A 139 3.84 -2.74 -29.39
N VAL A 140 5.00 -2.84 -30.02
CA VAL A 140 5.65 -1.74 -30.74
C VAL A 140 5.08 -1.66 -32.14
N LEU A 141 4.46 -0.51 -32.47
CA LEU A 141 4.20 -0.11 -33.88
C LEU A 141 5.51 0.15 -34.61
N PRO A 142 5.64 -0.23 -35.88
CA PRO A 142 6.90 -0.15 -36.58
C PRO A 142 7.11 1.18 -37.28
N GLU A 143 8.20 1.89 -36.99
CA GLU A 143 8.81 2.80 -37.96
C GLU A 143 10.06 2.15 -38.57
N ALA A 144 10.06 2.18 -39.91
CA ALA A 144 11.06 1.55 -40.73
C ALA A 144 12.35 2.35 -40.84
N LYS A 145 13.50 1.69 -40.71
CA LYS A 145 14.66 1.82 -41.62
C LYS A 145 15.71 0.71 -41.40
N PRO A 146 16.45 0.28 -42.43
CA PRO A 146 17.09 -1.03 -42.45
C PRO A 146 18.58 -0.99 -42.10
N GLN A 147 19.08 -1.96 -41.34
CA GLN A 147 20.47 -2.44 -41.49
C GLN A 147 20.68 -3.82 -40.87
N ALA A 148 21.24 -4.67 -41.71
CA ALA A 148 22.15 -5.80 -41.49
C ALA A 148 21.82 -6.89 -40.44
N THR A 149 21.56 -8.00 -40.96
CA THR A 149 21.37 -9.37 -40.53
C THR A 149 22.39 -9.93 -39.55
N SER A 150 21.93 -10.35 -38.41
CA SER A 150 22.44 -11.56 -37.72
C SER A 150 21.25 -12.47 -37.39
N PRO A 151 21.39 -13.82 -37.40
CA PRO A 151 20.25 -14.72 -37.31
C PRO A 151 19.64 -14.67 -35.90
N LYS A 152 18.39 -14.18 -35.79
CA LYS A 152 17.60 -14.28 -34.57
C LYS A 152 17.27 -15.75 -34.32
N VAL A 153 17.79 -16.31 -33.21
CA VAL A 153 17.32 -17.57 -32.64
C VAL A 153 15.84 -17.41 -32.32
N VAL A 154 14.99 -18.06 -33.11
CA VAL A 154 13.55 -18.13 -32.88
C VAL A 154 13.33 -18.93 -31.59
N LYS A 155 12.97 -18.27 -30.50
CA LYS A 155 12.48 -18.95 -29.28
C LYS A 155 11.25 -19.78 -29.68
N PRO A 156 11.19 -21.08 -29.34
CA PRO A 156 10.03 -21.91 -29.64
C PRO A 156 8.79 -21.25 -28.97
N ARG A 157 7.71 -21.05 -29.74
CA ARG A 157 6.41 -20.61 -29.21
C ARG A 157 6.03 -21.54 -28.07
N GLY A 158 5.78 -20.99 -26.88
CA GLY A 158 5.34 -21.76 -25.71
C GLY A 158 4.13 -22.61 -26.10
N LYS A 159 4.14 -23.90 -25.76
CA LYS A 159 2.98 -24.78 -25.91
C LYS A 159 1.85 -24.18 -25.07
N ARG A 160 0.63 -24.06 -25.64
CA ARG A 160 -0.58 -23.71 -24.86
C ARG A 160 -0.66 -24.66 -23.67
N GLN A 161 -0.89 -24.12 -22.48
CA GLN A 161 -1.18 -24.96 -21.33
C GLN A 161 -2.51 -25.68 -21.56
N PRO A 162 -2.63 -26.96 -21.22
CA PRO A 162 -3.89 -27.67 -21.32
C PRO A 162 -4.95 -27.04 -20.39
N LEU A 163 -6.21 -27.07 -20.80
CA LEU A 163 -7.31 -26.63 -19.96
C LEU A 163 -7.44 -27.52 -18.70
N PRO A 164 -7.86 -26.98 -17.55
CA PRO A 164 -8.00 -27.73 -16.30
C PRO A 164 -8.84 -28.99 -16.48
N ALA A 165 -8.37 -30.12 -15.96
CA ALA A 165 -9.02 -31.41 -16.13
C ALA A 165 -10.37 -31.52 -15.39
N GLU A 166 -10.54 -30.69 -14.33
CA GLU A 166 -11.73 -30.67 -13.48
C GLU A 166 -12.94 -30.00 -14.13
N LEU A 167 -12.75 -29.26 -15.23
CA LEU A 167 -13.86 -28.60 -15.92
C LEU A 167 -14.71 -29.66 -16.66
N PRO A 168 -16.04 -29.58 -16.58
CA PRO A 168 -16.93 -30.44 -17.34
C PRO A 168 -16.71 -30.24 -18.85
N ARG A 169 -16.65 -31.33 -19.58
CA ARG A 169 -16.49 -31.35 -21.03
C ARG A 169 -17.79 -31.75 -21.70
N VAL A 170 -18.26 -30.92 -22.61
CA VAL A 170 -19.38 -31.19 -23.48
C VAL A 170 -18.84 -31.53 -24.85
N GLU A 171 -19.02 -32.76 -25.30
CA GLU A 171 -18.57 -33.22 -26.61
C GLU A 171 -19.55 -32.84 -27.70
N PHE A 172 -19.05 -32.25 -28.77
CA PHE A 172 -19.75 -32.06 -30.04
C PHE A 172 -19.07 -32.90 -31.11
N VAL A 173 -19.67 -34.00 -31.49
CA VAL A 173 -19.18 -34.89 -32.55
C VAL A 173 -19.57 -34.34 -33.90
N HIS A 174 -18.57 -34.01 -34.74
CA HIS A 174 -18.78 -33.55 -36.10
C HIS A 174 -18.43 -34.70 -37.06
N GLU A 175 -19.42 -35.15 -37.81
CA GLU A 175 -19.25 -36.21 -38.79
C GLU A 175 -19.43 -35.66 -40.22
N LEU A 176 -18.74 -36.31 -41.18
CA LEU A 176 -18.98 -36.04 -42.59
C LEU A 176 -20.40 -36.50 -42.97
N PRO A 177 -21.16 -35.74 -43.78
CA PRO A 177 -22.42 -36.17 -44.33
C PRO A 177 -22.24 -37.52 -45.07
N GLU A 178 -23.25 -38.40 -45.02
CA GLU A 178 -23.20 -39.74 -45.63
C GLU A 178 -22.78 -39.70 -47.09
N GLY A 179 -23.21 -38.70 -47.86
CA GLY A 179 -22.83 -38.52 -49.27
C GLY A 179 -21.33 -38.21 -49.49
N GLU A 180 -20.65 -37.68 -48.46
CA GLU A 180 -19.23 -37.32 -48.53
C GLU A 180 -18.32 -38.44 -47.99
N ARG A 181 -18.91 -39.49 -47.38
CA ARG A 181 -18.19 -40.70 -46.89
C ARG A 181 -17.92 -41.74 -47.97
N VAL A 182 -18.08 -41.39 -49.26
CA VAL A 182 -17.80 -42.25 -50.39
C VAL A 182 -16.48 -41.82 -51.03
N CYS A 183 -15.57 -42.78 -51.15
CA CYS A 183 -14.26 -42.53 -51.80
C CYS A 183 -14.47 -42.17 -53.29
N GLN A 184 -14.02 -41.02 -53.72
CA GLN A 184 -14.16 -40.54 -55.10
C GLN A 184 -13.33 -41.32 -56.10
N CYS A 185 -12.33 -42.12 -55.68
CA CYS A 185 -11.45 -42.88 -56.58
C CYS A 185 -11.94 -44.32 -56.77
N CYS A 186 -12.61 -44.98 -55.80
CA CYS A 186 -13.04 -46.39 -55.88
C CYS A 186 -14.52 -46.63 -55.53
N GLY A 187 -15.25 -45.61 -55.15
CA GLY A 187 -16.70 -45.70 -54.84
C GLY A 187 -17.06 -46.50 -53.54
N THR A 188 -16.06 -46.91 -52.77
CA THR A 188 -16.31 -47.62 -51.48
C THR A 188 -16.56 -46.64 -50.34
N THR A 189 -17.33 -47.03 -49.34
CA THR A 189 -17.56 -46.25 -48.14
C THR A 189 -16.27 -46.11 -47.35
N MET A 190 -15.90 -44.89 -46.98
CA MET A 190 -14.70 -44.61 -46.17
C MET A 190 -14.92 -45.06 -44.71
N VAL A 191 -13.89 -45.58 -44.09
CA VAL A 191 -13.87 -46.02 -42.70
C VAL A 191 -13.21 -44.93 -41.83
N GLU A 192 -13.74 -44.71 -40.65
CA GLU A 192 -13.12 -43.84 -39.67
C GLU A 192 -11.71 -44.36 -39.25
N ILE A 193 -10.71 -43.49 -39.29
CA ILE A 193 -9.32 -43.84 -38.99
C ILE A 193 -8.76 -43.07 -37.78
N GLY A 194 -9.50 -42.13 -37.20
CA GLY A 194 -9.11 -41.35 -36.06
C GLY A 194 -9.94 -40.08 -35.92
N GLU A 195 -9.69 -39.34 -34.87
CA GLU A 195 -10.37 -38.08 -34.51
C GLU A 195 -9.33 -36.97 -34.24
N ASP A 196 -9.64 -35.74 -34.63
CA ASP A 196 -8.93 -34.53 -34.24
C ASP A 196 -9.74 -33.81 -33.16
N VAL A 197 -9.18 -33.75 -31.93
CA VAL A 197 -9.85 -33.12 -30.80
C VAL A 197 -9.33 -31.70 -30.61
N ARG A 198 -10.23 -30.73 -30.58
CA ARG A 198 -9.96 -29.35 -30.24
C ARG A 198 -10.84 -28.92 -29.07
N GLU A 199 -10.20 -28.51 -27.96
CA GLU A 199 -10.92 -27.96 -26.81
C GLU A 199 -11.03 -26.43 -26.92
N GLU A 200 -12.20 -25.90 -26.61
CA GLU A 200 -12.52 -24.46 -26.50
C GLU A 200 -13.13 -24.20 -25.12
N LEU A 201 -12.75 -23.04 -24.52
CA LEU A 201 -13.36 -22.64 -23.25
C LEU A 201 -14.70 -21.95 -23.52
N ASP A 202 -15.76 -22.48 -22.92
CA ASP A 202 -17.12 -21.93 -22.95
C ASP A 202 -17.56 -21.43 -21.58
N ILE A 203 -18.47 -20.46 -21.53
CA ILE A 203 -19.02 -19.87 -20.30
C ILE A 203 -20.54 -19.87 -20.36
N ILE A 204 -21.17 -20.55 -19.39
CA ILE A 204 -22.61 -20.39 -19.16
C ILE A 204 -22.80 -19.11 -18.33
N PRO A 205 -23.54 -18.10 -18.82
CA PRO A 205 -23.83 -16.89 -18.06
C PRO A 205 -24.50 -17.20 -16.72
N MET A 206 -24.30 -16.32 -15.73
CA MET A 206 -24.96 -16.43 -14.42
C MET A 206 -26.48 -16.63 -14.57
N GLN A 207 -26.99 -17.70 -14.00
CA GLN A 207 -28.43 -18.00 -13.98
C GLN A 207 -29.05 -17.56 -12.67
N VAL A 208 -30.13 -16.78 -12.73
CA VAL A 208 -30.92 -16.38 -11.57
C VAL A 208 -32.17 -17.26 -11.56
N ARG A 209 -32.42 -17.95 -10.42
CA ARG A 209 -33.58 -18.82 -10.23
C ARG A 209 -34.33 -18.47 -8.94
N VAL A 210 -35.62 -18.81 -8.88
CA VAL A 210 -36.44 -18.63 -7.69
C VAL A 210 -36.55 -19.95 -6.95
N LEU A 211 -36.13 -19.99 -5.68
CA LEU A 211 -36.36 -21.13 -4.79
C LEU A 211 -37.76 -20.99 -4.19
N ARG A 212 -38.69 -21.87 -4.59
CA ARG A 212 -40.07 -21.89 -4.10
C ARG A 212 -40.22 -22.90 -2.97
N HIS A 213 -40.23 -22.44 -1.72
CA HIS A 213 -40.45 -23.28 -0.55
C HIS A 213 -41.92 -23.45 -0.27
N VAL A 214 -42.47 -24.67 -0.48
CA VAL A 214 -43.84 -25.02 -0.20
C VAL A 214 -43.91 -25.70 1.16
N ARG A 215 -44.53 -25.05 2.13
CA ARG A 215 -44.69 -25.55 3.49
C ARG A 215 -46.11 -26.08 3.65
N LYS A 216 -46.27 -27.40 3.71
CA LYS A 216 -47.57 -28.03 3.91
C LYS A 216 -48.09 -27.80 5.32
N ARG A 217 -49.39 -27.60 5.45
CA ARG A 217 -50.10 -27.43 6.72
C ARG A 217 -50.93 -28.68 6.97
N TYR A 218 -50.88 -29.17 8.18
CA TYR A 218 -51.58 -30.36 8.61
C TYR A 218 -52.54 -29.99 9.75
N ALA A 219 -53.76 -30.48 9.72
CA ALA A 219 -54.75 -30.31 10.78
C ALA A 219 -55.30 -31.65 11.20
N CYS A 220 -55.72 -31.78 12.46
CA CYS A 220 -56.45 -32.94 12.94
C CYS A 220 -57.83 -32.99 12.28
N SER A 221 -58.21 -34.14 11.69
CA SER A 221 -59.52 -34.33 11.07
C SER A 221 -60.70 -34.25 12.06
N ARG A 222 -60.41 -34.46 13.36
CA ARG A 222 -61.39 -34.34 14.45
C ARG A 222 -61.44 -32.94 15.09
N GLY A 223 -60.58 -32.05 14.72
CA GLY A 223 -60.52 -30.69 15.28
C GLY A 223 -59.85 -30.55 16.66
N ASP A 224 -59.28 -31.63 17.21
CA ASP A 224 -58.79 -31.69 18.59
C ASP A 224 -57.41 -30.98 18.82
N SER A 225 -56.74 -30.56 17.74
CA SER A 225 -55.45 -29.89 17.83
C SER A 225 -55.31 -28.73 16.86
N THR A 226 -54.47 -27.74 17.24
CA THR A 226 -54.17 -26.62 16.37
C THR A 226 -53.39 -27.09 15.12
N PRO A 227 -53.71 -26.53 13.92
CA PRO A 227 -52.98 -26.87 12.72
C PRO A 227 -51.46 -26.61 12.83
N ARG A 228 -50.68 -27.57 12.36
CA ARG A 228 -49.22 -27.50 12.31
C ARG A 228 -48.73 -27.24 10.88
N THR A 229 -47.79 -26.28 10.74
CA THR A 229 -47.13 -26.01 9.46
C THR A 229 -45.73 -26.59 9.51
N ALA A 230 -45.26 -27.19 8.43
CA ALA A 230 -43.89 -27.66 8.30
C ALA A 230 -42.91 -26.51 8.58
N PRO A 231 -41.76 -26.76 9.27
CA PRO A 231 -40.79 -25.72 9.59
C PRO A 231 -40.24 -25.09 8.30
N ALA A 232 -39.86 -23.80 8.39
CA ALA A 232 -39.15 -23.14 7.30
C ALA A 232 -37.68 -23.55 7.32
N PRO A 233 -37.00 -23.60 6.18
CA PRO A 233 -35.56 -23.71 6.14
C PRO A 233 -34.93 -22.53 6.90
N LEU A 234 -33.87 -22.82 7.65
CA LEU A 234 -33.12 -21.79 8.33
C LEU A 234 -32.35 -20.92 7.31
N GLN A 235 -32.38 -19.62 7.51
CA GLN A 235 -31.71 -18.64 6.65
C GLN A 235 -30.82 -17.73 7.51
N VAL A 236 -29.68 -17.32 6.97
CA VAL A 236 -28.80 -16.33 7.61
C VAL A 236 -29.53 -15.00 7.82
N LEU A 237 -30.33 -14.58 6.85
CA LEU A 237 -31.19 -13.39 6.93
C LEU A 237 -32.65 -13.77 6.89
N PRO A 238 -33.32 -14.00 8.02
CA PRO A 238 -34.75 -14.31 8.04
C PRO A 238 -35.59 -13.19 7.43
N ARG A 239 -36.69 -13.57 6.80
CA ARG A 239 -37.66 -12.65 6.18
C ARG A 239 -37.10 -11.83 5.01
N THR A 240 -36.05 -12.30 4.35
CA THR A 240 -35.53 -11.69 3.12
C THR A 240 -35.74 -12.62 1.92
N ASN A 241 -35.66 -12.04 0.72
CA ASN A 241 -35.70 -12.81 -0.52
C ASN A 241 -34.31 -13.31 -0.94
N ALA A 242 -33.27 -13.07 -0.11
CA ALA A 242 -31.92 -13.53 -0.39
C ALA A 242 -31.73 -14.97 0.11
N SER A 243 -31.41 -15.89 -0.78
CA SER A 243 -30.89 -17.21 -0.40
C SER A 243 -29.47 -17.09 0.14
N ASN A 244 -28.96 -18.08 0.87
CA ASN A 244 -27.59 -18.12 1.35
C ASN A 244 -26.57 -18.05 0.18
N ASP A 245 -26.91 -18.69 -0.94
CA ASP A 245 -26.08 -18.68 -2.15
C ASP A 245 -26.01 -17.29 -2.82
N LEU A 246 -27.16 -16.59 -2.88
CA LEU A 246 -27.19 -15.20 -3.37
C LEU A 246 -26.39 -14.27 -2.46
N LEU A 247 -26.45 -14.47 -1.14
CA LEU A 247 -25.61 -13.71 -0.19
C LEU A 247 -24.11 -13.98 -0.43
N ALA A 248 -23.71 -15.24 -0.60
CA ALA A 248 -22.32 -15.59 -0.93
C ALA A 248 -21.87 -14.89 -2.21
N MET A 249 -22.68 -14.96 -3.27
CA MET A 249 -22.40 -14.30 -4.55
C MET A 249 -22.30 -12.78 -4.41
N LEU A 250 -23.22 -12.15 -3.69
CA LEU A 250 -23.22 -10.71 -3.45
C LEU A 250 -21.95 -10.26 -2.71
N LEU A 251 -21.55 -10.98 -1.64
CA LEU A 251 -20.37 -10.66 -0.85
C LEU A 251 -19.09 -10.84 -1.67
N THR A 252 -18.97 -11.95 -2.39
CA THR A 252 -17.78 -12.22 -3.21
C THR A 252 -17.65 -11.21 -4.35
N THR A 253 -18.71 -11.00 -5.12
CA THR A 253 -18.71 -10.05 -6.23
C THR A 253 -18.35 -8.62 -5.78
N LYS A 254 -18.86 -8.21 -4.60
CA LYS A 254 -18.54 -6.87 -4.09
C LYS A 254 -17.10 -6.76 -3.57
N TYR A 255 -16.60 -7.73 -2.83
CA TYR A 255 -15.37 -7.59 -2.06
C TYR A 255 -14.17 -8.33 -2.67
N ALA A 256 -14.39 -9.45 -3.34
CA ALA A 256 -13.34 -10.16 -4.05
C ALA A 256 -13.15 -9.65 -5.49
N ASP A 257 -14.28 -9.36 -6.19
CA ASP A 257 -14.27 -8.90 -7.59
C ASP A 257 -14.37 -7.37 -7.69
N ALA A 258 -14.45 -6.67 -6.55
CA ALA A 258 -14.51 -5.22 -6.44
C ALA A 258 -15.70 -4.57 -7.21
N LEU A 259 -16.80 -5.28 -7.45
CA LEU A 259 -17.97 -4.77 -8.17
C LEU A 259 -18.85 -3.92 -7.23
N PRO A 260 -19.13 -2.63 -7.53
CA PRO A 260 -20.04 -1.81 -6.74
C PRO A 260 -21.47 -2.37 -6.72
N LEU A 261 -22.20 -2.19 -5.61
CA LEU A 261 -23.59 -2.64 -5.48
C LEU A 261 -24.52 -2.08 -6.58
N ALA A 262 -24.27 -0.84 -7.03
CA ALA A 262 -25.01 -0.24 -8.13
C ALA A 262 -24.83 -1.02 -9.45
N ARG A 263 -23.62 -1.53 -9.71
CA ARG A 263 -23.39 -2.38 -10.90
C ARG A 263 -24.00 -3.77 -10.73
N PHE A 264 -23.95 -4.33 -9.52
CA PHE A 264 -24.59 -5.62 -9.24
C PHE A 264 -26.11 -5.56 -9.40
N GLU A 265 -26.77 -4.45 -9.04
CA GLU A 265 -28.18 -4.17 -9.33
C GLU A 265 -28.45 -4.26 -10.84
N HIS A 266 -27.59 -3.69 -11.69
CA HIS A 266 -27.73 -3.81 -13.14
C HIS A 266 -27.46 -5.23 -13.68
N VAL A 267 -26.56 -5.98 -13.03
CA VAL A 267 -26.34 -7.40 -13.40
C VAL A 267 -27.58 -8.23 -13.15
N LEU A 268 -28.25 -8.06 -12.00
CA LEU A 268 -29.53 -8.75 -11.71
C LEU A 268 -30.66 -8.33 -12.66
N ALA A 269 -30.68 -7.03 -13.01
CA ALA A 269 -31.70 -6.51 -13.95
C ALA A 269 -31.63 -7.15 -15.34
N ARG A 270 -30.45 -7.59 -15.81
CA ARG A 270 -30.31 -8.35 -17.07
C ARG A 270 -31.07 -9.68 -17.06
N SER A 271 -31.24 -10.26 -15.86
CA SER A 271 -32.04 -11.49 -15.67
C SER A 271 -33.49 -11.19 -15.29
N GLY A 272 -33.98 -9.96 -15.49
CA GLY A 272 -35.36 -9.56 -15.19
C GLY A 272 -35.64 -9.33 -13.69
N VAL A 273 -34.63 -9.31 -12.82
CA VAL A 273 -34.79 -9.17 -11.37
C VAL A 273 -34.34 -7.79 -10.93
N THR A 274 -35.24 -7.03 -10.32
CA THR A 274 -34.95 -5.71 -9.77
C THR A 274 -34.79 -5.78 -8.25
N VAL A 275 -33.58 -5.58 -7.76
CA VAL A 275 -33.27 -5.46 -6.33
C VAL A 275 -32.54 -4.11 -6.10
N PRO A 276 -33.18 -3.14 -5.42
CA PRO A 276 -32.56 -1.84 -5.18
C PRO A 276 -31.24 -1.95 -4.41
N ARG A 277 -30.23 -1.14 -4.77
CA ARG A 277 -28.91 -1.12 -4.11
C ARG A 277 -29.00 -0.96 -2.59
N GLN A 278 -30.01 -0.26 -2.07
CA GLN A 278 -30.25 -0.10 -0.63
C GLN A 278 -30.61 -1.44 0.02
N THR A 279 -31.36 -2.30 -0.66
CA THR A 279 -31.69 -3.65 -0.20
C THR A 279 -30.43 -4.54 -0.22
N LEU A 280 -29.63 -4.47 -1.28
CA LEU A 280 -28.33 -5.15 -1.36
C LEU A 280 -27.40 -4.71 -0.22
N ALA A 281 -27.33 -3.41 0.08
CA ALA A 281 -26.55 -2.87 1.19
C ALA A 281 -27.03 -3.40 2.56
N ARG A 282 -28.35 -3.47 2.78
CA ARG A 282 -28.91 -4.06 4.01
C ARG A 282 -28.57 -5.55 4.14
N TRP A 283 -28.58 -6.29 3.05
CA TRP A 283 -28.20 -7.70 3.05
C TRP A 283 -26.71 -7.87 3.39
N VAL A 284 -25.83 -7.04 2.84
CA VAL A 284 -24.41 -7.03 3.19
C VAL A 284 -24.20 -6.74 4.68
N ILE A 285 -24.84 -5.71 5.22
CA ILE A 285 -24.74 -5.35 6.65
C ILE A 285 -25.35 -6.47 7.53
N GLY A 286 -26.46 -7.06 7.11
CA GLY A 286 -27.08 -8.17 7.84
C GLY A 286 -26.20 -9.42 7.85
N ALA A 287 -25.65 -9.80 6.71
CA ALA A 287 -24.75 -10.94 6.58
C ALA A 287 -23.46 -10.74 7.39
N SER A 288 -22.87 -9.55 7.38
CA SER A 288 -21.67 -9.26 8.18
C SER A 288 -21.92 -9.43 9.70
N LYS A 289 -23.11 -9.04 10.18
CA LYS A 289 -23.50 -9.26 11.59
C LYS A 289 -23.64 -10.74 11.93
N ALA A 290 -24.22 -11.52 11.03
CA ALA A 290 -24.34 -12.96 11.22
C ALA A 290 -22.97 -13.67 11.21
N LEU A 291 -22.02 -13.15 10.42
CA LEU A 291 -20.65 -13.67 10.31
C LEU A 291 -19.72 -13.18 11.45
N GLN A 292 -20.19 -12.29 12.33
CA GLN A 292 -19.38 -11.73 13.41
C GLN A 292 -18.74 -12.77 14.34
N PRO A 293 -19.40 -13.89 14.72
CA PRO A 293 -18.75 -14.92 15.55
C PRO A 293 -17.50 -15.51 14.89
N ILE A 294 -17.55 -15.79 13.57
CA ILE A 294 -16.37 -16.28 12.84
C ILE A 294 -15.27 -15.22 12.81
N HIS A 295 -15.62 -13.96 12.59
CA HIS A 295 -14.66 -12.86 12.63
C HIS A 295 -13.98 -12.73 14.02
N ASN A 296 -14.74 -12.93 15.09
CA ASN A 296 -14.20 -12.91 16.45
C ASN A 296 -13.19 -14.05 16.69
N LEU A 297 -13.52 -15.27 16.23
CA LEU A 297 -12.59 -16.40 16.29
C LEU A 297 -11.30 -16.14 15.49
N LEU A 298 -11.40 -15.53 14.32
CA LEU A 298 -10.22 -15.12 13.55
C LEU A 298 -9.37 -14.13 14.34
N ARG A 299 -9.99 -13.19 15.05
CA ARG A 299 -9.27 -12.25 15.93
C ARG A 299 -8.53 -12.97 17.07
N ASP A 300 -9.17 -13.95 17.71
CA ASP A 300 -8.54 -14.74 18.76
C ASP A 300 -7.31 -15.49 18.22
N HIS A 301 -7.41 -16.09 17.04
CA HIS A 301 -6.29 -16.72 16.35
C HIS A 301 -5.19 -15.72 15.95
N LEU A 302 -5.55 -14.51 15.55
CA LEU A 302 -4.58 -13.45 15.26
C LEU A 302 -3.80 -13.06 16.52
N LEU A 303 -4.50 -12.82 17.63
CA LEU A 303 -3.88 -12.42 18.91
C LEU A 303 -3.06 -13.56 19.56
N ALA A 304 -3.24 -14.80 19.15
CA ALA A 304 -2.36 -15.91 19.50
C ALA A 304 -1.06 -15.94 18.67
N SER A 305 -0.93 -15.11 17.64
CA SER A 305 0.24 -15.11 16.75
C SER A 305 1.45 -14.45 17.41
N PRO A 306 2.65 -15.02 17.29
CA PRO A 306 3.87 -14.41 17.85
C PRO A 306 4.36 -13.21 17.06
N VAL A 307 3.92 -13.06 15.80
CA VAL A 307 4.26 -11.94 14.91
C VAL A 307 2.98 -11.42 14.27
N ILE A 308 2.73 -10.12 14.41
CA ILE A 308 1.63 -9.43 13.74
C ILE A 308 2.20 -8.32 12.85
N HIS A 309 1.75 -8.27 11.61
CA HIS A 309 1.95 -7.17 10.69
C HIS A 309 0.76 -6.22 10.77
N MET A 310 1.01 -4.92 10.84
CA MET A 310 -0.05 -3.90 10.80
C MET A 310 0.24 -2.83 9.77
N ASP A 311 -0.84 -2.35 9.18
CA ASP A 311 -0.85 -1.19 8.29
C ASP A 311 -2.26 -0.58 8.26
N GLU A 312 -2.43 0.63 7.78
CA GLU A 312 -3.72 1.27 7.64
C GLU A 312 -3.86 2.01 6.30
N THR A 313 -5.08 2.05 5.79
CA THR A 313 -5.42 2.80 4.58
C THR A 313 -6.61 3.70 4.80
N THR A 314 -6.69 4.82 4.07
CA THR A 314 -7.83 5.73 4.15
C THR A 314 -9.09 5.09 3.58
N VAL A 315 -10.24 5.45 4.15
CA VAL A 315 -11.56 5.15 3.62
C VAL A 315 -12.46 6.37 3.78
N GLN A 316 -13.31 6.64 2.80
CA GLN A 316 -14.29 7.71 2.92
C GLN A 316 -15.61 7.15 3.44
N VAL A 317 -16.17 7.79 4.48
CA VAL A 317 -17.51 7.53 5.00
C VAL A 317 -18.30 8.82 4.97
N LEU A 318 -19.46 8.82 4.29
CA LEU A 318 -20.22 10.05 4.07
C LEU A 318 -20.99 10.49 5.31
N ARG A 319 -21.62 9.54 5.99
CA ARG A 319 -22.44 9.78 7.19
C ARG A 319 -21.76 9.17 8.42
N GLU A 320 -20.67 9.78 8.85
CA GLU A 320 -19.99 9.45 10.10
C GLU A 320 -20.54 10.31 11.23
N PRO A 321 -21.06 9.71 12.32
CA PRO A 321 -21.55 10.48 13.46
C PRO A 321 -20.48 11.43 14.02
N ALA A 322 -20.88 12.66 14.38
CA ALA A 322 -20.04 13.68 14.99
C ALA A 322 -18.80 14.14 14.18
N ARG A 323 -18.74 13.85 12.88
CA ARG A 323 -17.65 14.29 11.99
C ARG A 323 -18.16 15.04 10.77
N LYS A 324 -17.32 15.96 10.25
CA LYS A 324 -17.61 16.65 8.99
C LYS A 324 -17.55 15.67 7.83
N THR A 325 -18.50 15.78 6.90
CA THR A 325 -18.47 15.05 5.63
C THR A 325 -17.13 15.28 4.92
N GLY A 326 -16.51 14.20 4.46
CA GLY A 326 -15.19 14.26 3.80
C GLY A 326 -13.98 14.15 4.74
N SER A 327 -14.17 14.09 6.06
CA SER A 327 -13.07 13.76 6.97
C SER A 327 -12.54 12.34 6.67
N PRO A 328 -11.21 12.14 6.56
CA PRO A 328 -10.65 10.82 6.31
C PRO A 328 -10.92 9.90 7.50
N ALA A 329 -11.44 8.71 7.23
CA ALA A 329 -11.49 7.59 8.16
C ALA A 329 -10.51 6.51 7.68
N TYR A 330 -10.32 5.44 8.46
CA TYR A 330 -9.25 4.48 8.20
C TYR A 330 -9.76 3.04 8.29
N MET A 331 -9.17 2.22 7.45
CA MET A 331 -9.25 0.78 7.54
C MET A 331 -7.89 0.27 8.02
N TRP A 332 -7.86 -0.23 9.23
CA TRP A 332 -6.69 -0.85 9.85
C TRP A 332 -6.63 -2.31 9.46
N VAL A 333 -5.47 -2.79 9.08
CA VAL A 333 -5.31 -4.18 8.66
C VAL A 333 -4.21 -4.84 9.47
N GLN A 334 -4.50 -6.03 9.95
CA GLN A 334 -3.63 -6.85 10.76
C GLN A 334 -3.49 -8.20 10.08
N LYS A 335 -2.28 -8.70 10.00
CA LYS A 335 -2.00 -10.03 9.44
C LYS A 335 -1.05 -10.80 10.35
N GLY A 336 -1.41 -12.05 10.66
CA GLY A 336 -0.62 -12.94 11.50
C GLY A 336 -0.93 -14.41 11.22
N GLY A 337 -0.46 -15.28 12.12
CA GLY A 337 -0.65 -16.72 12.02
C GLY A 337 0.45 -17.45 11.24
N PRO A 338 0.59 -18.76 11.47
CA PRO A 338 1.50 -19.61 10.71
C PRO A 338 1.02 -19.80 9.27
N PRO A 339 1.88 -20.22 8.33
CA PRO A 339 1.52 -20.37 6.91
C PRO A 339 0.30 -21.28 6.63
N SER A 340 0.00 -22.22 7.53
CA SER A 340 -1.17 -23.10 7.43
C SER A 340 -2.46 -22.53 8.01
N ARG A 341 -2.38 -21.42 8.75
CA ARG A 341 -3.51 -20.76 9.44
C ARG A 341 -3.30 -19.25 9.45
N GLU A 342 -3.08 -18.66 8.28
CA GLU A 342 -2.94 -17.23 8.15
C GLU A 342 -4.25 -16.50 8.42
N VAL A 343 -4.19 -15.42 9.17
CA VAL A 343 -5.34 -14.58 9.51
C VAL A 343 -5.10 -13.17 9.01
N VAL A 344 -6.10 -12.60 8.36
CA VAL A 344 -6.14 -11.19 7.94
C VAL A 344 -7.37 -10.55 8.56
N ILE A 345 -7.18 -9.53 9.38
CA ILE A 345 -8.27 -8.77 10.00
C ILE A 345 -8.25 -7.34 9.51
N PHE A 346 -9.41 -6.87 9.06
CA PHE A 346 -9.68 -5.48 8.78
C PHE A 346 -10.54 -4.90 9.89
N ASP A 347 -10.19 -3.70 10.36
CA ASP A 347 -10.95 -2.93 11.34
C ASP A 347 -11.19 -1.53 10.85
N TYR A 348 -12.45 -1.11 10.88
CA TYR A 348 -12.80 0.27 10.58
C TYR A 348 -12.67 1.12 11.84
N ASP A 349 -11.96 2.26 11.71
CA ASP A 349 -11.94 3.29 12.73
C ASP A 349 -11.94 4.69 12.07
N PRO A 350 -12.72 5.66 12.58
CA PRO A 350 -12.69 7.02 12.07
C PRO A 350 -11.36 7.73 12.35
N SER A 351 -10.50 7.22 13.23
CA SER A 351 -9.26 7.85 13.67
C SER A 351 -8.03 7.11 13.15
N ARG A 352 -6.94 7.88 12.92
CA ARG A 352 -5.58 7.36 12.71
C ARG A 352 -4.72 7.47 13.98
N SER A 353 -5.30 7.82 15.13
CA SER A 353 -4.52 8.02 16.35
C SER A 353 -3.86 6.72 16.85
N GLY A 354 -2.76 6.86 17.62
CA GLY A 354 -2.07 5.72 18.24
C GLY A 354 -2.91 4.95 19.27
N GLN A 355 -4.07 5.48 19.68
CA GLN A 355 -5.02 4.75 20.54
C GLN A 355 -5.68 3.58 19.82
N VAL A 356 -5.79 3.65 18.48
CA VAL A 356 -6.43 2.57 17.71
C VAL A 356 -5.59 1.29 17.76
N PRO A 357 -4.30 1.27 17.36
CA PRO A 357 -3.49 0.06 17.48
C PRO A 357 -3.32 -0.41 18.92
N LEU A 358 -3.29 0.48 19.93
CA LEU A 358 -3.30 0.07 21.34
C LEU A 358 -4.54 -0.75 21.69
N ARG A 359 -5.72 -0.29 21.27
CA ARG A 359 -6.99 -1.01 21.49
C ARG A 359 -7.06 -2.32 20.72
N LEU A 360 -6.61 -2.32 19.46
CA LEU A 360 -6.67 -3.50 18.59
C LEU A 360 -5.74 -4.63 19.04
N LEU A 361 -4.63 -4.29 19.70
CA LEU A 361 -3.63 -5.23 20.22
C LEU A 361 -3.62 -5.28 21.76
N GLU A 362 -4.74 -4.92 22.40
CA GLU A 362 -4.85 -4.97 23.88
C GLU A 362 -4.56 -6.39 24.41
N GLY A 363 -3.61 -6.48 25.35
CA GLY A 363 -3.20 -7.74 25.97
C GLY A 363 -2.29 -8.63 25.10
N TRP A 364 -2.05 -8.29 23.84
CA TRP A 364 -1.17 -9.05 22.97
C TRP A 364 0.30 -8.80 23.29
N ARG A 365 1.12 -9.85 23.12
CA ARG A 365 2.58 -9.83 23.29
C ARG A 365 3.23 -10.53 22.10
N GLY A 366 4.31 -9.94 21.58
CA GLY A 366 5.01 -10.50 20.43
C GLY A 366 5.74 -9.45 19.60
N TYR A 367 6.03 -9.78 18.37
CA TYR A 367 6.73 -8.90 17.43
C TYR A 367 5.75 -8.19 16.49
N LEU A 368 5.73 -6.87 16.56
CA LEU A 368 4.89 -6.01 15.71
C LEU A 368 5.69 -5.46 14.53
N MET A 369 5.33 -5.80 13.28
CA MET A 369 5.92 -5.25 12.07
C MET A 369 5.04 -4.15 11.48
N THR A 370 5.62 -2.96 11.22
CA THR A 370 4.92 -1.82 10.63
C THR A 370 5.80 -1.03 9.64
N ASP A 371 5.22 0.00 9.01
CA ASP A 371 5.92 0.94 8.12
C ASP A 371 6.77 2.01 8.85
N GLY A 372 6.66 2.09 10.19
CA GLY A 372 7.30 3.14 11.00
C GLY A 372 6.43 4.39 11.19
N TYR A 373 5.13 4.34 10.93
CA TYR A 373 4.23 5.44 11.28
C TYR A 373 4.22 5.67 12.81
N GLU A 374 4.30 6.94 13.22
CA GLU A 374 4.42 7.33 14.64
C GLU A 374 3.24 6.86 15.52
N GLY A 375 2.07 6.64 14.92
CA GLY A 375 0.91 6.08 15.62
C GLY A 375 1.15 4.72 16.26
N TYR A 376 2.11 3.94 15.76
CA TYR A 376 2.49 2.65 16.35
C TYR A 376 3.47 2.75 17.52
N ASN A 377 4.03 3.93 17.80
CA ASN A 377 5.01 4.10 18.88
C ASN A 377 4.43 3.81 20.26
N ALA A 378 3.14 4.06 20.48
CA ALA A 378 2.48 3.80 21.75
C ALA A 378 2.40 2.30 22.03
N VAL A 379 1.93 1.50 21.06
CA VAL A 379 1.86 0.04 21.19
C VAL A 379 3.24 -0.60 21.22
N GLY A 380 4.22 -0.06 20.47
CA GLY A 380 5.60 -0.53 20.49
C GLY A 380 6.36 -0.26 21.81
N LYS A 381 5.76 0.50 22.76
CA LYS A 381 6.26 0.71 24.11
C LYS A 381 5.53 -0.15 25.16
N THR A 382 4.53 -0.90 24.73
CA THR A 382 3.79 -1.80 25.63
C THR A 382 4.72 -2.95 26.04
N GLU A 383 4.69 -3.33 27.31
CA GLU A 383 5.51 -4.42 27.83
C GLU A 383 5.23 -5.74 27.10
N GLY A 384 6.28 -6.39 26.60
CA GLY A 384 6.21 -7.63 25.83
C GLY A 384 5.89 -7.44 24.35
N VAL A 385 5.86 -6.22 23.84
CA VAL A 385 5.76 -5.93 22.42
C VAL A 385 7.09 -5.44 21.87
N GLU A 386 7.65 -6.20 20.93
CA GLU A 386 8.87 -5.86 20.22
C GLU A 386 8.55 -5.30 18.83
N HIS A 387 8.89 -4.03 18.61
CA HIS A 387 8.52 -3.33 17.38
C HIS A 387 9.60 -3.47 16.30
N LEU A 388 9.22 -3.96 15.12
CA LEU A 388 10.02 -4.01 13.89
C LEU A 388 9.53 -2.96 12.90
N VAL A 389 10.45 -2.45 12.09
CA VAL A 389 10.14 -1.51 11.01
C VAL A 389 10.57 -2.09 9.65
N CYS A 390 9.77 -1.83 8.66
CA CYS A 390 9.85 -2.36 7.31
C CYS A 390 11.08 -1.85 6.53
N TRP A 391 11.96 -2.76 6.06
CA TRP A 391 13.09 -2.42 5.20
C TRP A 391 12.68 -1.95 3.81
N ALA A 392 11.53 -2.37 3.29
CA ALA A 392 11.03 -1.87 2.00
C ALA A 392 10.77 -0.37 2.06
N HIS A 393 10.21 0.14 3.18
CA HIS A 393 10.02 1.56 3.41
C HIS A 393 11.34 2.32 3.54
N ALA A 394 12.32 1.78 4.28
CA ALA A 394 13.66 2.36 4.35
C ALA A 394 14.31 2.43 2.95
N ARG A 395 14.28 1.34 2.20
CA ARG A 395 14.79 1.29 0.82
C ARG A 395 14.13 2.32 -0.09
N ARG A 396 12.80 2.48 0.01
CA ARG A 396 12.05 3.46 -0.79
C ARG A 396 12.52 4.89 -0.56
N GLN A 397 12.84 5.28 0.68
CA GLN A 397 13.39 6.62 0.95
C GLN A 397 14.66 6.87 0.14
N PHE A 398 15.58 5.89 0.07
CA PHE A 398 16.79 6.00 -0.73
C PHE A 398 16.52 5.96 -2.23
N VAL A 399 15.62 5.12 -2.72
CA VAL A 399 15.20 5.11 -4.14
C VAL A 399 14.59 6.45 -4.55
N ASN A 400 13.83 7.11 -3.67
CA ASN A 400 13.34 8.47 -3.96
C ASN A 400 14.50 9.49 -4.03
N ALA A 401 15.53 9.33 -3.20
CA ALA A 401 16.72 10.16 -3.26
C ALA A 401 17.53 9.93 -4.54
N THR A 402 17.66 8.69 -5.05
CA THR A 402 18.34 8.44 -6.35
C THR A 402 17.61 9.10 -7.52
N ARG A 403 16.24 9.13 -7.47
CA ARG A 403 15.44 9.81 -8.51
C ARG A 403 15.59 11.33 -8.53
N ALA A 404 16.08 11.93 -7.44
CA ALA A 404 16.35 13.37 -7.36
C ALA A 404 17.62 13.77 -8.12
N VAL A 405 18.56 12.83 -8.29
CA VAL A 405 19.86 13.06 -8.98
C VAL A 405 19.79 12.40 -10.35
N LYS A 406 19.79 13.19 -11.43
CA LYS A 406 19.76 12.64 -12.81
C LYS A 406 21.12 12.08 -13.21
N GLY A 407 21.19 10.78 -13.49
CA GLY A 407 22.22 10.18 -14.37
C GLY A 407 23.58 9.92 -13.78
N LYS A 408 23.83 10.14 -12.49
CA LYS A 408 25.09 9.75 -11.82
C LYS A 408 24.79 8.90 -10.59
N ARG A 409 25.52 7.81 -10.44
CA ARG A 409 25.52 7.06 -9.17
C ARG A 409 26.00 7.98 -8.04
N GLY A 410 25.25 7.97 -6.94
CA GLY A 410 25.55 8.79 -5.77
C GLY A 410 25.41 7.96 -4.48
N ARG A 411 25.56 8.63 -3.35
CA ARG A 411 25.49 7.98 -2.03
C ARG A 411 24.17 7.25 -1.77
N ALA A 412 23.06 7.74 -2.33
CA ALA A 412 21.77 7.04 -2.21
C ALA A 412 21.79 5.66 -2.89
N ASP A 413 22.49 5.52 -4.02
CA ASP A 413 22.63 4.24 -4.73
C ASP A 413 23.45 3.22 -3.92
N GLU A 414 24.48 3.69 -3.18
CA GLU A 414 25.27 2.83 -2.28
C GLU A 414 24.40 2.21 -1.19
N ALA A 415 23.50 2.99 -0.58
CA ALA A 415 22.56 2.48 0.40
C ALA A 415 21.54 1.50 -0.22
N VAL A 416 21.01 1.81 -1.42
CA VAL A 416 20.11 0.92 -2.15
C VAL A 416 20.79 -0.41 -2.45
N ASP A 417 22.06 -0.42 -2.83
CA ASP A 417 22.83 -1.64 -3.11
C ASP A 417 23.07 -2.47 -1.83
N MET A 418 23.46 -1.83 -0.72
CA MET A 418 23.64 -2.53 0.57
C MET A 418 22.32 -3.12 1.08
N ILE A 419 21.22 -2.38 1.01
CA ILE A 419 19.89 -2.90 1.34
C ILE A 419 19.52 -4.03 0.36
N GLY A 420 19.85 -3.90 -0.93
CA GLY A 420 19.68 -4.94 -1.93
C GLY A 420 20.42 -6.24 -1.58
N GLN A 421 21.62 -6.17 -0.98
CA GLN A 421 22.36 -7.34 -0.50
C GLN A 421 21.60 -8.05 0.64
N LEU A 422 20.99 -7.30 1.58
CA LEU A 422 20.15 -7.88 2.63
C LEU A 422 18.98 -8.67 2.03
N TYR A 423 18.28 -8.10 1.05
CA TYR A 423 17.20 -8.80 0.32
C TYR A 423 17.72 -10.00 -0.49
N GLY A 424 18.94 -9.91 -1.02
CA GLY A 424 19.62 -11.01 -1.71
C GLY A 424 19.80 -12.21 -0.79
N ILE A 425 20.31 -11.98 0.43
CA ILE A 425 20.50 -13.01 1.46
C ILE A 425 19.16 -13.66 1.82
N GLU A 426 18.11 -12.89 2.10
CA GLU A 426 16.78 -13.43 2.43
C GLU A 426 16.18 -14.25 1.27
N ARG A 427 16.40 -13.84 0.02
CA ARG A 427 15.93 -14.58 -1.16
C ARG A 427 16.64 -15.91 -1.32
N GLU A 428 17.96 -15.97 -1.10
CA GLU A 428 18.73 -17.22 -1.12
C GLU A 428 18.27 -18.19 -0.05
N LEU A 429 17.89 -17.68 1.12
CA LEU A 429 17.40 -18.48 2.23
C LEU A 429 15.99 -19.04 1.99
N GLY A 430 15.17 -18.38 1.18
CA GLY A 430 13.87 -18.87 0.72
C GLY A 430 13.10 -19.68 1.77
N ASN A 431 13.02 -21.01 1.56
CA ASN A 431 12.33 -21.96 2.46
C ASN A 431 13.25 -22.61 3.51
N ALA A 432 14.42 -22.02 3.81
CA ALA A 432 15.31 -22.54 4.84
C ALA A 432 14.60 -22.54 6.21
N ALA A 433 14.96 -23.53 7.05
CA ALA A 433 14.49 -23.60 8.44
C ALA A 433 14.93 -22.35 9.22
N ASP A 434 14.14 -21.97 10.23
CA ASP A 434 14.38 -20.76 11.02
C ASP A 434 15.77 -20.71 11.64
N GLN A 435 16.31 -21.83 12.10
CA GLN A 435 17.65 -21.91 12.68
C GLN A 435 18.74 -21.60 11.63
N ALA A 436 18.62 -22.13 10.41
CA ALA A 436 19.56 -21.85 9.33
C ALA A 436 19.47 -20.39 8.88
N ARG A 437 18.25 -19.85 8.84
CA ARG A 437 18.01 -18.45 8.53
C ARG A 437 18.59 -17.54 9.61
N LEU A 438 18.41 -17.85 10.87
CA LEU A 438 19.02 -17.13 11.99
C LEU A 438 20.55 -17.11 11.87
N GLN A 439 21.18 -18.25 11.63
CA GLN A 439 22.63 -18.34 11.47
C GLN A 439 23.14 -17.46 10.31
N ALA A 440 22.48 -17.52 9.16
CA ALA A 440 22.85 -16.69 8.01
C ALA A 440 22.67 -15.18 8.30
N ARG A 441 21.63 -14.81 9.01
CA ARG A 441 21.40 -13.42 9.44
C ARG A 441 22.50 -12.95 10.39
N GLN A 442 22.87 -13.77 11.37
CA GLN A 442 23.90 -13.44 12.37
C GLN A 442 25.33 -13.35 11.78
N THR A 443 25.59 -14.01 10.66
CA THR A 443 26.88 -13.96 9.97
C THR A 443 26.86 -12.97 8.81
N ARG A 444 26.03 -13.23 7.78
CA ARG A 444 26.05 -12.50 6.51
C ARG A 444 25.32 -11.17 6.58
N SER A 445 24.08 -11.15 7.16
CA SER A 445 23.30 -9.91 7.20
C SER A 445 23.91 -8.91 8.18
N ARG A 446 24.47 -9.37 9.32
CA ARG A 446 25.16 -8.49 10.26
C ARG A 446 26.37 -7.78 9.65
N GLU A 447 27.17 -8.48 8.85
CA GLU A 447 28.31 -7.86 8.16
C GLU A 447 27.86 -6.70 7.25
N VAL A 448 26.76 -6.89 6.50
CA VAL A 448 26.19 -5.84 5.65
C VAL A 448 25.61 -4.70 6.48
N LEU A 449 24.94 -5.01 7.60
CA LEU A 449 24.37 -4.00 8.50
C LEU A 449 25.46 -3.16 9.18
N GLU A 450 26.59 -3.75 9.57
CA GLU A 450 27.73 -3.03 10.13
C GLU A 450 28.34 -2.06 9.10
N LYS A 451 28.51 -2.50 7.86
CA LYS A 451 28.94 -1.63 6.75
C LYS A 451 27.95 -0.50 6.51
N LEU A 452 26.66 -0.78 6.50
CA LEU A 452 25.62 0.22 6.32
C LEU A 452 25.56 1.21 7.49
N ARG A 453 25.79 0.75 8.73
CA ARG A 453 25.87 1.64 9.91
C ARG A 453 27.07 2.60 9.80
N THR A 454 28.25 2.07 9.51
CA THR A 454 29.45 2.89 9.31
C THR A 454 29.23 3.92 8.22
N TRP A 455 28.72 3.50 7.08
CA TRP A 455 28.38 4.38 5.96
C TRP A 455 27.36 5.48 6.36
N LEU A 456 26.34 5.13 7.16
CA LEU A 456 25.34 6.07 7.66
C LEU A 456 25.98 7.15 8.54
N ASP A 457 26.84 6.75 9.49
CA ASP A 457 27.52 7.65 10.42
C ASP A 457 28.47 8.61 9.70
N GLU A 458 29.20 8.12 8.70
CA GLU A 458 30.10 8.93 7.86
C GLU A 458 29.33 9.85 6.90
N THR A 459 28.19 9.42 6.35
CA THR A 459 27.45 10.17 5.34
C THR A 459 26.55 11.24 5.94
N ARG A 460 25.96 10.99 7.12
CA ARG A 460 24.97 11.89 7.74
C ARG A 460 25.48 13.31 7.99
N PRO A 461 26.71 13.57 8.50
CA PRO A 461 27.22 14.92 8.71
C PRO A 461 27.47 15.68 7.41
N LEU A 462 27.64 14.99 6.28
CA LEU A 462 27.98 15.56 4.99
C LEU A 462 26.74 15.96 4.16
N VAL A 463 25.52 15.64 4.64
CA VAL A 463 24.28 15.80 3.86
C VAL A 463 23.34 16.78 4.54
N THR A 464 22.76 17.69 3.76
CA THR A 464 21.75 18.62 4.26
C THR A 464 20.50 17.87 4.74
N PRO A 465 20.04 18.07 5.99
CA PRO A 465 18.92 17.33 6.56
C PRO A 465 17.59 17.47 5.80
N LYS A 466 17.39 18.54 5.03
CA LYS A 466 16.17 18.82 4.25
C LYS A 466 16.16 18.18 2.86
N SER A 467 17.31 17.68 2.36
CA SER A 467 17.36 16.95 1.09
C SER A 467 16.64 15.59 1.18
N GLU A 468 16.32 14.98 0.05
CA GLU A 468 15.70 13.64 0.04
C GLU A 468 16.65 12.60 0.65
N LEU A 469 17.94 12.66 0.34
CA LEU A 469 18.94 11.80 0.99
C LEU A 469 19.00 12.06 2.50
N GLY A 470 18.99 13.32 2.95
CA GLY A 470 18.98 13.66 4.38
C GLY A 470 17.74 13.15 5.12
N LYS A 471 16.58 13.09 4.45
CA LYS A 471 15.37 12.47 5.00
C LYS A 471 15.52 10.95 5.12
N ALA A 472 16.08 10.30 4.08
CA ALA A 472 16.35 8.87 4.08
C ALA A 472 17.34 8.47 5.20
N LEU A 473 18.43 9.22 5.37
CA LEU A 473 19.40 8.99 6.43
C LEU A 473 18.78 9.15 7.82
N ARG A 474 17.95 10.18 8.04
CA ARG A 474 17.23 10.36 9.31
C ARG A 474 16.25 9.23 9.60
N TYR A 475 15.53 8.75 8.58
CA TYR A 475 14.64 7.61 8.73
C TYR A 475 15.42 6.36 9.13
N LEU A 476 16.51 6.05 8.42
CA LEU A 476 17.37 4.90 8.70
C LEU A 476 17.97 4.96 10.10
N ASP A 477 18.50 6.12 10.53
CA ASP A 477 19.07 6.32 11.86
C ASP A 477 18.02 6.20 12.98
N HIS A 478 16.86 6.86 12.79
CA HIS A 478 15.77 6.85 13.78
C HIS A 478 15.20 5.46 14.05
N TYR A 479 15.13 4.63 13.01
CA TYR A 479 14.55 3.28 13.14
C TYR A 479 15.59 2.16 13.17
N TRP A 480 16.88 2.48 13.28
CA TRP A 480 17.96 1.51 13.16
C TRP A 480 17.74 0.24 14.01
N ASP A 481 17.52 0.40 15.30
CA ASP A 481 17.34 -0.73 16.23
C ASP A 481 16.12 -1.61 15.85
N ARG A 482 15.06 -1.00 15.36
CA ARG A 482 13.85 -1.70 14.92
C ARG A 482 14.03 -2.37 13.55
N LEU A 483 14.87 -1.81 12.69
CA LEU A 483 15.21 -2.37 11.39
C LEU A 483 16.12 -3.58 11.51
N VAL A 484 17.10 -3.57 12.43
CA VAL A 484 18.03 -4.69 12.62
C VAL A 484 17.44 -5.84 13.41
N ARG A 485 16.35 -5.63 14.14
CA ARG A 485 15.70 -6.62 15.01
C ARG A 485 15.29 -7.91 14.29
N TYR A 486 15.02 -7.88 12.98
CA TYR A 486 14.69 -9.09 12.22
C TYR A 486 15.82 -10.15 12.27
N THR A 487 17.05 -9.75 12.60
CA THR A 487 18.18 -10.67 12.74
C THR A 487 18.18 -11.45 14.05
N GLU A 488 17.31 -11.14 15.01
CA GLU A 488 17.24 -11.79 16.32
C GLU A 488 16.66 -13.22 16.24
N ARG A 489 15.78 -13.48 15.28
CA ARG A 489 15.13 -14.79 15.08
C ARG A 489 15.01 -15.10 13.58
N GLY A 490 14.95 -16.37 13.23
CA GLY A 490 14.82 -16.81 11.84
C GLY A 490 13.44 -16.60 11.23
N ASP A 491 12.40 -16.64 12.05
CA ASP A 491 11.00 -16.48 11.62
C ASP A 491 10.53 -15.02 11.52
N LEU A 492 11.33 -14.04 12.01
CA LEU A 492 10.95 -12.64 11.93
C LEU A 492 10.98 -12.13 10.49
N PRO A 493 9.98 -11.32 10.08
CA PRO A 493 9.95 -10.73 8.76
C PRO A 493 10.94 -9.56 8.66
N MET A 494 11.51 -9.38 7.46
CA MET A 494 12.34 -8.21 7.14
C MET A 494 11.50 -7.01 6.72
N ASP A 495 10.32 -7.24 6.14
CA ASP A 495 9.45 -6.19 5.62
C ASP A 495 7.96 -6.44 5.93
N ASN A 496 7.14 -5.44 5.60
CA ASN A 496 5.70 -5.43 5.84
C ASN A 496 4.86 -5.87 4.63
N ASN A 497 5.49 -6.39 3.57
CA ASN A 497 4.83 -6.73 2.30
C ASN A 497 3.65 -7.71 2.48
N ARG A 498 3.69 -8.56 3.52
CA ARG A 498 2.59 -9.52 3.80
C ARG A 498 1.25 -8.82 4.06
N VAL A 499 1.22 -7.74 4.85
CA VAL A 499 -0.01 -6.99 5.13
C VAL A 499 -0.32 -6.01 4.00
N GLU A 500 0.69 -5.43 3.35
CA GLU A 500 0.50 -4.55 2.19
C GLU A 500 -0.20 -5.28 1.04
N ASN A 501 0.18 -6.53 0.76
CA ASN A 501 -0.52 -7.37 -0.21
C ASN A 501 -1.96 -7.71 0.22
N ALA A 502 -2.22 -7.85 1.52
CA ALA A 502 -3.57 -8.08 2.05
C ALA A 502 -4.46 -6.82 1.96
N ILE A 503 -3.88 -5.63 2.07
CA ILE A 503 -4.60 -4.34 1.91
C ILE A 503 -4.97 -4.07 0.44
N ARG A 504 -4.15 -4.54 -0.52
CA ARG A 504 -4.27 -4.23 -1.95
C ARG A 504 -5.68 -4.46 -2.52
N PRO A 505 -6.38 -5.59 -2.29
CA PRO A 505 -7.75 -5.79 -2.78
C PRO A 505 -8.73 -4.72 -2.30
N PHE A 506 -8.60 -4.27 -1.04
CA PHE A 506 -9.40 -3.17 -0.51
C PHE A 506 -9.11 -1.85 -1.23
N VAL A 507 -7.83 -1.52 -1.45
CA VAL A 507 -7.41 -0.27 -2.12
C VAL A 507 -7.91 -0.25 -3.57
N VAL A 508 -7.79 -1.37 -4.30
CA VAL A 508 -8.31 -1.50 -5.66
C VAL A 508 -9.83 -1.40 -5.66
N GLY A 509 -10.51 -2.13 -4.78
CA GLY A 509 -11.96 -2.08 -4.65
C GLY A 509 -12.48 -0.67 -4.35
N ARG A 510 -11.78 0.07 -3.48
CA ARG A 510 -12.12 1.46 -3.15
C ARG A 510 -12.12 2.37 -4.38
N LYS A 511 -11.22 2.20 -5.33
CA LYS A 511 -11.23 2.96 -6.60
C LYS A 511 -12.53 2.75 -7.39
N ASN A 512 -13.21 1.61 -7.22
CA ASN A 512 -14.45 1.29 -7.92
C ASN A 512 -15.72 1.76 -7.18
N TRP A 513 -15.79 1.57 -5.85
CA TRP A 513 -16.99 1.92 -5.07
C TRP A 513 -16.87 3.27 -4.32
N LEU A 514 -15.70 3.89 -4.30
CA LEU A 514 -15.32 5.24 -3.84
C LEU A 514 -15.50 5.48 -2.33
N PHE A 515 -16.68 5.19 -1.74
CA PHE A 515 -17.01 5.50 -0.35
C PHE A 515 -17.97 4.49 0.26
N ASN A 516 -18.05 4.46 1.58
CA ASN A 516 -19.15 3.88 2.34
C ASN A 516 -20.13 4.98 2.73
N ASP A 517 -21.44 4.71 2.61
CA ASP A 517 -22.45 5.70 2.97
C ASP A 517 -22.53 5.92 4.49
N THR A 518 -22.33 4.85 5.28
CA THR A 518 -22.43 4.87 6.75
C THR A 518 -21.27 4.12 7.41
N SER A 519 -21.00 4.42 8.68
CA SER A 519 -20.08 3.65 9.52
C SER A 519 -20.47 2.16 9.61
N ALA A 520 -21.76 1.85 9.68
CA ALA A 520 -22.23 0.45 9.66
C ALA A 520 -21.83 -0.29 8.36
N GLY A 521 -21.85 0.41 7.22
CA GLY A 521 -21.36 -0.13 5.95
C GLY A 521 -19.84 -0.33 5.94
N ALA A 522 -19.08 0.58 6.57
CA ALA A 522 -17.64 0.45 6.69
C ALA A 522 -17.23 -0.72 7.62
N HIS A 523 -17.91 -0.90 8.76
CA HIS A 523 -17.72 -2.07 9.63
C HIS A 523 -18.09 -3.37 8.92
N ALA A 524 -19.20 -3.39 8.17
CA ALA A 524 -19.57 -4.56 7.38
C ALA A 524 -18.51 -4.90 6.33
N SER A 525 -17.93 -3.88 5.69
CA SER A 525 -16.82 -4.06 4.75
C SER A 525 -15.59 -4.65 5.46
N ALA A 526 -15.24 -4.17 6.64
CA ALA A 526 -14.13 -4.69 7.43
C ALA A 526 -14.29 -6.19 7.73
N VAL A 527 -15.47 -6.59 8.25
CA VAL A 527 -15.75 -8.00 8.55
C VAL A 527 -15.65 -8.87 7.29
N VAL A 528 -16.27 -8.46 6.18
CA VAL A 528 -16.31 -9.29 4.97
C VAL A 528 -14.94 -9.37 4.30
N TYR A 529 -14.16 -8.26 4.24
CA TYR A 529 -12.78 -8.31 3.76
C TYR A 529 -11.91 -9.22 4.62
N SER A 530 -12.06 -9.18 5.96
CA SER A 530 -11.33 -10.09 6.86
C SER A 530 -11.56 -11.54 6.50
N LEU A 531 -12.80 -11.92 6.30
CA LEU A 531 -13.21 -13.29 5.97
C LEU A 531 -12.68 -13.72 4.60
N ILE A 532 -12.85 -12.90 3.58
CA ILE A 532 -12.42 -13.17 2.20
C ILE A 532 -10.89 -13.28 2.11
N GLU A 533 -10.17 -12.31 2.67
CA GLU A 533 -8.71 -12.30 2.59
C GLU A 533 -8.08 -13.41 3.47
N THR A 534 -8.72 -13.76 4.59
CA THR A 534 -8.31 -14.94 5.37
C THR A 534 -8.55 -16.25 4.59
N ALA A 535 -9.68 -16.39 3.90
CA ALA A 535 -9.95 -17.55 3.06
C ALA A 535 -8.91 -17.69 1.94
N ARG A 536 -8.60 -16.59 1.23
CA ARG A 536 -7.56 -16.52 0.20
C ARG A 536 -6.17 -16.88 0.73
N ALA A 537 -5.79 -16.31 1.88
CA ALA A 537 -4.50 -16.58 2.50
C ALA A 537 -4.31 -18.07 2.84
N ASN A 538 -5.41 -18.81 3.04
CA ASN A 538 -5.41 -20.25 3.30
C ASN A 538 -5.78 -21.09 2.05
N GLY A 539 -5.67 -20.52 0.86
CA GLY A 539 -5.89 -21.23 -0.41
C GLY A 539 -7.34 -21.66 -0.66
N ARG A 540 -8.31 -20.99 -0.06
CA ARG A 540 -9.73 -21.24 -0.29
C ARG A 540 -10.28 -20.24 -1.29
N GLU A 541 -11.05 -20.76 -2.26
CA GLU A 541 -11.80 -19.89 -3.18
C GLU A 541 -12.94 -19.20 -2.40
N PRO A 542 -13.02 -17.85 -2.41
CA PRO A 542 -13.88 -17.08 -1.51
C PRO A 542 -15.37 -17.39 -1.65
N TYR A 543 -15.87 -17.54 -2.89
CA TYR A 543 -17.30 -17.82 -3.11
C TYR A 543 -17.69 -19.20 -2.56
N THR A 544 -16.92 -20.21 -2.90
CA THR A 544 -17.16 -21.59 -2.48
C THR A 544 -17.12 -21.71 -0.96
N TRP A 545 -16.13 -21.09 -0.33
CA TRP A 545 -16.01 -21.08 1.12
C TRP A 545 -17.17 -20.32 1.79
N LEU A 546 -17.47 -19.09 1.35
CA LEU A 546 -18.58 -18.30 1.91
C LEU A 546 -19.94 -18.98 1.72
N ARG A 547 -20.14 -19.62 0.57
CA ARG A 547 -21.36 -20.40 0.30
C ARG A 547 -21.54 -21.51 1.32
N HIS A 548 -20.49 -22.29 1.59
CA HIS A 548 -20.49 -23.32 2.62
C HIS A 548 -20.79 -22.73 4.00
N VAL A 549 -20.04 -21.69 4.38
CA VAL A 549 -20.21 -21.00 5.68
C VAL A 549 -21.67 -20.53 5.84
N LEU A 550 -22.22 -19.78 4.88
CA LEU A 550 -23.56 -19.21 4.98
C LEU A 550 -24.67 -20.28 4.98
N ARG A 551 -24.44 -21.45 4.40
CA ARG A 551 -25.36 -22.57 4.48
C ARG A 551 -25.34 -23.24 5.86
N LYS A 552 -24.19 -23.36 6.49
CA LYS A 552 -24.01 -24.02 7.79
C LYS A 552 -24.29 -23.09 8.97
N LEU A 553 -23.98 -21.81 8.83
CA LEU A 553 -24.09 -20.79 9.85
C LEU A 553 -25.43 -20.76 10.62
N PRO A 554 -26.62 -20.90 9.97
CA PRO A 554 -27.88 -20.92 10.69
C PRO A 554 -28.06 -22.11 11.65
N HIS A 555 -27.22 -23.13 11.51
CA HIS A 555 -27.26 -24.35 12.35
C HIS A 555 -26.15 -24.33 13.43
N ALA A 556 -25.19 -23.38 13.38
CA ALA A 556 -24.15 -23.26 14.35
C ALA A 556 -24.68 -22.68 15.66
N GLY A 557 -24.44 -23.37 16.77
CA GLY A 557 -24.88 -22.97 18.10
C GLY A 557 -23.77 -23.01 19.15
N THR A 558 -22.65 -23.65 18.85
CA THR A 558 -21.50 -23.80 19.75
C THR A 558 -20.24 -23.18 19.14
N VAL A 559 -19.22 -22.94 19.97
CA VAL A 559 -17.92 -22.45 19.49
C VAL A 559 -17.31 -23.46 18.50
N ASP A 560 -17.40 -24.74 18.77
CA ASP A 560 -16.88 -25.80 17.90
C ASP A 560 -17.54 -25.78 16.52
N ASP A 561 -18.85 -25.48 16.44
CA ASP A 561 -19.55 -25.33 15.16
C ASP A 561 -18.96 -24.17 14.34
N TYR A 562 -18.65 -23.03 14.96
CA TYR A 562 -18.02 -21.89 14.28
C TYR A 562 -16.57 -22.17 13.92
N GLU A 563 -15.81 -22.85 14.79
CA GLU A 563 -14.43 -23.25 14.50
C GLU A 563 -14.36 -24.21 13.31
N ALA A 564 -15.29 -25.13 13.19
CA ALA A 564 -15.38 -26.03 12.04
C ALA A 564 -15.56 -25.29 10.70
N LEU A 565 -16.06 -24.05 10.71
CA LEU A 565 -16.24 -23.20 9.53
C LEU A 565 -14.99 -22.39 9.14
N LEU A 566 -13.95 -22.39 9.96
CA LEU A 566 -12.71 -21.65 9.65
C LEU A 566 -12.03 -22.24 8.39
N PRO A 567 -11.39 -21.39 7.57
CA PRO A 567 -10.87 -21.81 6.26
C PRO A 567 -9.92 -23.01 6.30
N TRP A 568 -9.09 -23.12 7.32
CA TRP A 568 -8.11 -24.21 7.47
C TRP A 568 -8.71 -25.51 8.00
N ASN A 569 -9.92 -25.49 8.56
CA ASN A 569 -10.62 -26.68 9.05
C ASN A 569 -11.49 -27.35 7.97
N LEU A 570 -11.65 -26.72 6.81
CA LEU A 570 -12.41 -27.25 5.68
C LEU A 570 -11.48 -27.85 4.61
N SER A 571 -11.69 -29.10 4.23
CA SER A 571 -10.95 -29.72 3.12
C SER A 571 -11.46 -29.20 1.77
N LEU A 572 -10.61 -29.24 0.74
CA LEU A 572 -10.99 -28.89 -0.63
C LEU A 572 -12.06 -29.84 -1.18
N GLU A 573 -12.05 -31.11 -0.76
CA GLU A 573 -13.03 -32.13 -1.16
C GLU A 573 -14.42 -31.79 -0.66
N VAL A 574 -14.58 -31.37 0.60
CA VAL A 574 -15.86 -30.94 1.16
C VAL A 574 -16.43 -29.75 0.40
N LEU A 575 -15.57 -28.79 0.06
CA LEU A 575 -15.96 -27.61 -0.71
C LEU A 575 -16.32 -27.95 -2.17
N ALA A 576 -15.62 -28.92 -2.80
CA ALA A 576 -15.89 -29.38 -4.16
C ALA A 576 -17.22 -30.14 -4.26
N LEU A 577 -17.56 -30.98 -3.29
CA LEU A 577 -18.82 -31.72 -3.28
C LEU A 577 -20.06 -30.81 -3.25
N GLU A 578 -19.95 -29.63 -2.64
CA GLU A 578 -21.06 -28.66 -2.64
C GLU A 578 -21.24 -27.93 -3.98
N THR A 579 -20.24 -27.91 -4.85
CA THR A 579 -20.40 -27.35 -6.20
C THR A 579 -21.14 -28.27 -7.14
N VAL A 580 -21.03 -29.60 -6.97
CA VAL A 580 -21.65 -30.63 -7.81
C VAL A 580 -23.11 -30.95 -7.38
N GLY A 581 -23.44 -30.77 -6.11
CA GLY A 581 -24.77 -31.07 -5.57
C GLY A 581 -25.84 -29.96 -5.72
N ALA A 582 -25.67 -29.05 -6.66
CA ALA A 582 -26.61 -27.94 -6.92
C ALA A 582 -27.50 -28.15 -8.15
N GLU A 583 -27.74 -29.43 -8.56
CA GLU A 583 -28.76 -29.80 -9.56
C GLU A 583 -30.19 -29.73 -9.00
#